data_7ad3a417af881257468de72d4858b648
#
_entry.id   7ad3a417af881257468de72d4858b648
#
_cell.length_a   1.000
_cell.length_b   1.000
_cell.length_c   1.000
_cell.angle_alpha   90.00
_cell.angle_beta   90.00
_cell.angle_gamma   90.00
#
_symmetry.space_group_name_H-M   'P 1'
#
loop_
_entity.id
_entity.type
_entity.pdbx_description
1 polymer ?
#
loop_
_entity_poly.entity_id
_entity_poly.type
_entity_poly.pdbx_seq_one_letter_code
_entity_poly.pdbx_strand_id
1 'polypeptide(L)'
;FAPRWEGEAEVFRAAHPPEAVGRGELYLPAGTPRGLAVFIHGGYWLRFGPRWFSHHAGGALARGWAVLLPGYPLAPEAGLRQMRDAVAAQIDAAAARVAGPISLSGHSAGGHLAARMICDDSPLRSLDRVARCLPISGLFDLRPLQRTAMAGDLGLDDATAAAESPLFHAPAAHVDLQVWVGADERPVFVRQSRLIADAWAGMPRTTRLTVEPGRHHMDVIGGLTEADAPLTEALVGAL
;
A
#
# COMPACT_ATOMS: atom_id res chain seq x y z
N PHE A 1 19.10 -2.31 -4.45
CA PHE A 1 17.75 -2.88 -4.57
C PHE A 1 17.07 -2.51 -5.89
N ALA A 2 17.01 -1.23 -6.27
CA ALA A 2 16.25 -0.81 -7.44
C ALA A 2 16.60 -1.59 -8.75
N PRO A 3 17.85 -1.77 -9.16
CA PRO A 3 18.15 -2.55 -10.35
C PRO A 3 17.72 -4.01 -10.26
N ARG A 4 17.82 -4.61 -9.06
CA ARG A 4 17.34 -5.97 -8.82
C ARG A 4 15.83 -6.07 -8.99
N TRP A 5 15.08 -5.16 -8.37
CA TRP A 5 13.60 -5.15 -8.48
C TRP A 5 13.14 -4.95 -9.92
N GLU A 6 13.81 -4.09 -10.69
CA GLU A 6 13.48 -3.88 -12.10
C GLU A 6 13.60 -5.17 -12.91
N GLY A 7 14.72 -5.89 -12.75
CA GLY A 7 14.95 -7.16 -13.44
C GLY A 7 13.95 -8.26 -13.00
N GLU A 8 13.70 -8.41 -11.70
CA GLU A 8 12.73 -9.37 -11.17
C GLU A 8 11.30 -9.05 -11.66
N ALA A 9 10.94 -7.79 -11.69
CA ALA A 9 9.64 -7.34 -12.18
C ALA A 9 9.49 -7.55 -13.69
N GLU A 10 10.55 -7.37 -14.49
CA GLU A 10 10.52 -7.61 -15.92
C GLU A 10 10.31 -9.09 -16.22
N VAL A 11 11.05 -9.98 -15.56
CA VAL A 11 10.87 -11.44 -15.67
C VAL A 11 9.44 -11.84 -15.26
N PHE A 12 8.93 -11.29 -14.18
CA PHE A 12 7.58 -11.58 -13.71
C PHE A 12 6.51 -11.16 -14.73
N ARG A 13 6.61 -9.93 -15.29
CA ARG A 13 5.67 -9.44 -16.31
C ARG A 13 5.71 -10.27 -17.60
N ALA A 14 6.87 -10.76 -17.98
CA ALA A 14 6.98 -11.63 -19.16
C ALA A 14 6.24 -12.95 -18.96
N ALA A 15 6.29 -13.51 -17.73
CA ALA A 15 5.57 -14.74 -17.38
C ALA A 15 4.06 -14.50 -17.08
N HIS A 16 3.71 -13.31 -16.58
CA HIS A 16 2.36 -12.92 -16.17
C HIS A 16 2.02 -11.56 -16.79
N PRO A 17 1.62 -11.48 -18.05
CA PRO A 17 1.29 -10.22 -18.69
C PRO A 17 0.11 -9.53 -17.98
N PRO A 18 0.27 -8.29 -17.49
CA PRO A 18 -0.81 -7.57 -16.83
C PRO A 18 -1.76 -6.92 -17.82
N GLU A 19 -2.97 -6.66 -17.35
CA GLU A 19 -3.92 -5.77 -18.00
C GLU A 19 -3.76 -4.35 -17.45
N ALA A 20 -3.88 -3.34 -18.31
CA ALA A 20 -3.79 -1.95 -17.89
C ALA A 20 -5.06 -1.49 -17.17
N VAL A 21 -4.90 -0.82 -16.02
CA VAL A 21 -5.96 -0.11 -15.32
C VAL A 21 -5.46 1.31 -15.00
N GLY A 22 -5.80 2.26 -15.86
CA GLY A 22 -5.23 3.60 -15.79
C GLY A 22 -3.70 3.58 -15.95
N ARG A 23 -2.99 4.04 -14.94
CA ARG A 23 -1.51 3.99 -14.84
C ARG A 23 -0.99 2.70 -14.20
N GLY A 24 -1.89 1.81 -13.76
CA GLY A 24 -1.57 0.60 -13.00
C GLY A 24 -1.58 -0.66 -13.84
N GLU A 25 -1.21 -1.75 -13.18
CA GLU A 25 -1.11 -3.11 -13.70
C GLU A 25 -2.05 -4.02 -12.91
N LEU A 26 -2.98 -4.71 -13.59
CA LEU A 26 -3.87 -5.71 -12.99
C LEU A 26 -3.46 -7.11 -13.45
N TYR A 27 -3.12 -7.96 -12.50
CA TYR A 27 -2.79 -9.36 -12.69
C TYR A 27 -3.98 -10.22 -12.32
N LEU A 28 -4.38 -11.13 -13.20
CA LEU A 28 -5.49 -12.05 -12.95
C LEU A 28 -4.95 -13.46 -12.72
N PRO A 29 -5.45 -14.18 -11.70
CA PRO A 29 -5.09 -15.58 -11.49
C PRO A 29 -5.76 -16.49 -12.54
N ALA A 30 -5.33 -17.73 -12.62
CA ALA A 30 -6.08 -18.74 -13.36
C ALA A 30 -7.43 -18.98 -12.66
N GLY A 31 -8.54 -18.87 -13.40
CA GLY A 31 -9.89 -19.05 -12.87
C GLY A 31 -10.48 -17.79 -12.20
N THR A 32 -11.56 -17.99 -11.45
CA THR A 32 -12.27 -16.90 -10.78
C THR A 32 -11.47 -16.36 -9.60
N PRO A 33 -11.17 -15.05 -9.56
CA PRO A 33 -10.45 -14.46 -8.43
C PRO A 33 -11.23 -14.59 -7.11
N ARG A 34 -10.53 -14.86 -6.01
CA ARG A 34 -11.09 -14.87 -4.65
C ARG A 34 -11.44 -13.47 -4.13
N GLY A 35 -10.82 -12.45 -4.70
CA GLY A 35 -10.96 -11.04 -4.36
C GLY A 35 -9.86 -10.23 -5.04
N LEU A 36 -9.77 -8.96 -4.66
CA LEU A 36 -8.79 -8.01 -5.19
C LEU A 36 -7.75 -7.66 -4.11
N ALA A 37 -6.51 -8.07 -4.31
CA ALA A 37 -5.37 -7.56 -3.55
C ALA A 37 -4.81 -6.32 -4.24
N VAL A 38 -4.42 -5.33 -3.47
CA VAL A 38 -3.82 -4.08 -3.98
C VAL A 38 -2.45 -3.88 -3.35
N PHE A 39 -1.43 -3.60 -4.14
CA PHE A 39 -0.12 -3.20 -3.63
C PHE A 39 0.29 -1.85 -4.21
N ILE A 40 0.36 -0.82 -3.34
CA ILE A 40 0.74 0.54 -3.69
C ILE A 40 2.25 0.71 -3.46
N HIS A 41 2.97 1.09 -4.51
CA HIS A 41 4.43 1.20 -4.45
C HIS A 41 4.91 2.38 -3.60
N GLY A 42 6.14 2.26 -3.07
CA GLY A 42 6.86 3.33 -2.42
C GLY A 42 7.65 4.21 -3.40
N GLY A 43 8.60 4.99 -2.85
CA GLY A 43 9.48 5.87 -3.62
C GLY A 43 9.36 7.33 -3.27
N TYR A 44 9.04 7.64 -2.02
CA TYR A 44 8.95 9.01 -1.48
C TYR A 44 7.90 9.89 -2.18
N TRP A 45 6.95 9.33 -2.89
CA TRP A 45 6.01 10.02 -3.81
C TRP A 45 6.69 10.74 -4.98
N LEU A 46 8.01 10.57 -5.15
CA LEU A 46 8.89 11.24 -6.11
C LEU A 46 9.43 10.33 -7.20
N ARG A 47 9.37 9.01 -6.99
CA ARG A 47 10.08 8.02 -7.81
C ARG A 47 9.29 6.75 -8.01
N PHE A 48 9.69 6.03 -9.06
CA PHE A 48 9.19 4.71 -9.44
C PHE A 48 7.77 4.72 -10.00
N GLY A 49 7.26 3.56 -10.23
CA GLY A 49 5.93 3.25 -10.70
C GLY A 49 5.66 1.76 -10.53
N PRO A 50 4.44 1.28 -10.82
CA PRO A 50 4.04 -0.10 -10.57
C PRO A 50 4.97 -1.12 -11.23
N ARG A 51 5.50 -0.82 -12.42
CA ARG A 51 6.38 -1.71 -13.19
C ARG A 51 7.65 -2.15 -12.45
N TRP A 52 8.12 -1.39 -11.47
CA TRP A 52 9.29 -1.74 -10.65
C TRP A 52 8.97 -2.81 -9.62
N PHE A 53 7.69 -3.03 -9.32
CA PHE A 53 7.21 -3.85 -8.21
C PHE A 53 6.33 -5.01 -8.65
N SER A 54 6.19 -5.28 -9.95
CA SER A 54 5.27 -6.27 -10.52
C SER A 54 5.41 -7.66 -9.87
N HIS A 55 6.64 -8.10 -9.56
CA HIS A 55 6.92 -9.39 -8.92
C HIS A 55 6.31 -9.53 -7.51
N HIS A 56 5.99 -8.44 -6.82
CA HIS A 56 5.29 -8.48 -5.53
C HIS A 56 3.81 -8.87 -5.65
N ALA A 57 3.29 -9.01 -6.86
CA ALA A 57 1.98 -9.62 -7.09
C ALA A 57 2.01 -11.16 -6.90
N GLY A 58 3.21 -11.78 -6.95
CA GLY A 58 3.37 -13.23 -7.06
C GLY A 58 2.69 -14.03 -5.97
N GLY A 59 2.89 -13.67 -4.70
CA GLY A 59 2.34 -14.41 -3.57
C GLY A 59 0.81 -14.41 -3.54
N ALA A 60 0.18 -13.25 -3.71
CA ALA A 60 -1.28 -13.14 -3.73
C ALA A 60 -1.89 -13.79 -4.99
N LEU A 61 -1.25 -13.61 -6.15
CA LEU A 61 -1.66 -14.24 -7.41
C LEU A 61 -1.65 -15.77 -7.31
N ALA A 62 -0.60 -16.36 -6.73
CA ALA A 62 -0.48 -17.80 -6.51
C ALA A 62 -1.56 -18.34 -5.55
N ARG A 63 -2.11 -17.47 -4.67
CA ARG A 63 -3.24 -17.80 -3.78
C ARG A 63 -4.62 -17.56 -4.42
N GLY A 64 -4.67 -17.29 -5.72
CA GLY A 64 -5.90 -17.11 -6.48
C GLY A 64 -6.57 -15.74 -6.30
N TRP A 65 -5.81 -14.71 -5.90
CA TRP A 65 -6.30 -13.34 -5.86
C TRP A 65 -5.92 -12.59 -7.14
N ALA A 66 -6.82 -11.74 -7.63
CA ALA A 66 -6.41 -10.72 -8.58
C ALA A 66 -5.55 -9.67 -7.85
N VAL A 67 -4.53 -9.13 -8.51
CA VAL A 67 -3.61 -8.17 -7.89
C VAL A 67 -3.51 -6.90 -8.72
N LEU A 68 -3.89 -5.77 -8.12
CA LEU A 68 -3.70 -4.44 -8.71
C LEU A 68 -2.45 -3.79 -8.12
N LEU A 69 -1.56 -3.34 -8.98
CA LEU A 69 -0.50 -2.38 -8.65
C LEU A 69 -0.88 -1.02 -9.25
N PRO A 70 -1.54 -0.12 -8.51
CA PRO A 70 -1.92 1.17 -9.04
C PRO A 70 -0.72 2.08 -9.23
N GLY A 71 -0.71 2.85 -10.33
CA GLY A 71 0.24 3.93 -10.54
C GLY A 71 -0.38 5.27 -10.17
N TYR A 72 0.43 6.20 -9.70
CA TYR A 72 -0.02 7.56 -9.37
C TYR A 72 0.95 8.61 -9.94
N PRO A 73 0.46 9.83 -10.20
CA PRO A 73 1.34 10.92 -10.61
C PRO A 73 2.31 11.24 -9.46
N LEU A 74 3.53 11.65 -9.79
CA LEU A 74 4.58 11.90 -8.80
C LEU A 74 4.71 13.40 -8.49
N ALA A 75 5.25 13.73 -7.34
CA ALA A 75 5.65 15.09 -7.04
C ALA A 75 6.89 15.50 -7.87
N PRO A 76 7.07 16.79 -8.22
CA PRO A 76 6.20 17.91 -7.87
C PRO A 76 4.99 18.11 -8.80
N GLU A 77 4.78 17.24 -9.80
CA GLU A 77 3.69 17.38 -10.78
C GLU A 77 2.30 17.24 -10.15
N ALA A 78 2.22 16.52 -9.03
CA ALA A 78 0.99 16.30 -8.29
C ALA A 78 1.22 16.37 -6.78
N GLY A 79 0.24 16.87 -6.04
CA GLY A 79 0.21 16.82 -4.59
C GLY A 79 -0.32 15.49 -4.05
N LEU A 80 -0.16 15.24 -2.75
CA LEU A 80 -0.55 13.98 -2.09
C LEU A 80 -2.03 13.65 -2.28
N ARG A 81 -2.91 14.64 -2.23
CA ARG A 81 -4.35 14.47 -2.47
C ARG A 81 -4.63 13.93 -3.88
N GLN A 82 -3.99 14.49 -4.90
CA GLN A 82 -4.16 14.03 -6.28
C GLN A 82 -3.63 12.60 -6.47
N MET A 83 -2.53 12.24 -5.80
CA MET A 83 -2.01 10.87 -5.81
C MET A 83 -3.00 9.89 -5.16
N ARG A 84 -3.56 10.26 -4.00
CA ARG A 84 -4.59 9.52 -3.30
C ARG A 84 -5.81 9.27 -4.19
N ASP A 85 -6.33 10.31 -4.80
CA ASP A 85 -7.51 10.26 -5.66
C ASP A 85 -7.25 9.40 -6.92
N ALA A 86 -6.05 9.47 -7.49
CA ALA A 86 -5.64 8.64 -8.62
C ALA A 86 -5.54 7.15 -8.26
N VAL A 87 -5.05 6.83 -7.06
CA VAL A 87 -5.01 5.46 -6.53
C VAL A 87 -6.43 4.93 -6.31
N ALA A 88 -7.29 5.69 -5.65
CA ALA A 88 -8.68 5.31 -5.40
C ALA A 88 -9.45 5.02 -6.70
N ALA A 89 -9.32 5.88 -7.71
CA ALA A 89 -9.98 5.68 -9.00
C ALA A 89 -9.58 4.37 -9.69
N GLN A 90 -8.30 3.96 -9.58
CA GLN A 90 -7.84 2.70 -10.16
C GLN A 90 -8.28 1.49 -9.35
N ILE A 91 -8.35 1.60 -8.02
CA ILE A 91 -8.92 0.55 -7.16
C ILE A 91 -10.38 0.34 -7.51
N ASP A 92 -11.18 1.42 -7.63
CA ASP A 92 -12.58 1.34 -8.01
C ASP A 92 -12.78 0.72 -9.41
N ALA A 93 -11.93 1.09 -10.38
CA ALA A 93 -11.97 0.53 -11.73
C ALA A 93 -11.65 -0.97 -11.75
N ALA A 94 -10.68 -1.43 -10.96
CA ALA A 94 -10.38 -2.85 -10.80
C ALA A 94 -11.49 -3.59 -10.03
N ALA A 95 -12.03 -2.97 -8.97
CA ALA A 95 -13.11 -3.52 -8.17
C ALA A 95 -14.42 -3.71 -8.96
N ALA A 96 -14.68 -2.91 -9.99
CA ALA A 96 -15.79 -3.10 -10.91
C ALA A 96 -15.63 -4.37 -11.79
N ARG A 97 -14.40 -4.88 -11.93
CA ARG A 97 -14.07 -6.05 -12.75
C ARG A 97 -13.85 -7.32 -11.93
N VAL A 98 -13.48 -7.15 -10.66
CA VAL A 98 -13.14 -8.25 -9.75
C VAL A 98 -14.12 -8.24 -8.58
N ALA A 99 -14.88 -9.30 -8.43
CA ALA A 99 -15.83 -9.48 -7.33
C ALA A 99 -15.10 -9.88 -6.03
N GLY A 100 -15.84 -9.89 -4.90
CA GLY A 100 -15.33 -10.32 -3.59
C GLY A 100 -14.67 -9.22 -2.77
N PRO A 101 -13.98 -9.57 -1.69
CA PRO A 101 -13.34 -8.61 -0.78
C PRO A 101 -12.13 -7.94 -1.42
N ILE A 102 -11.81 -6.74 -0.90
CA ILE A 102 -10.59 -6.01 -1.25
C ILE A 102 -9.62 -6.06 -0.07
N SER A 103 -8.36 -6.38 -0.34
CA SER A 103 -7.27 -6.30 0.62
C SER A 103 -6.24 -5.29 0.14
N LEU A 104 -6.08 -4.19 0.89
CA LEU A 104 -5.18 -3.10 0.55
C LEU A 104 -3.81 -3.33 1.17
N SER A 105 -2.75 -3.06 0.43
CA SER A 105 -1.40 -2.94 0.97
C SER A 105 -0.62 -1.85 0.26
N GLY A 106 0.48 -1.47 0.85
CA GLY A 106 1.42 -0.54 0.24
C GLY A 106 2.66 -0.38 1.09
N HIS A 107 3.75 0.00 0.47
CA HIS A 107 5.05 0.13 1.10
C HIS A 107 5.50 1.59 1.20
N SER A 108 6.03 2.01 2.35
CA SER A 108 6.61 3.35 2.54
C SER A 108 5.60 4.46 2.17
N ALA A 109 5.85 5.27 1.13
CA ALA A 109 4.90 6.21 0.56
C ALA A 109 3.58 5.53 0.15
N GLY A 110 3.65 4.30 -0.38
CA GLY A 110 2.46 3.49 -0.69
C GLY A 110 1.74 3.00 0.56
N GLY A 111 2.45 2.75 1.67
CA GLY A 111 1.86 2.42 2.97
C GLY A 111 1.04 3.59 3.55
N HIS A 112 1.53 4.81 3.36
CA HIS A 112 0.76 6.02 3.64
C HIS A 112 -0.53 6.06 2.80
N LEU A 113 -0.42 5.90 1.47
CA LEU A 113 -1.58 5.93 0.58
C LEU A 113 -2.59 4.81 0.89
N ALA A 114 -2.11 3.59 1.23
CA ALA A 114 -2.98 2.50 1.65
C ALA A 114 -3.80 2.86 2.91
N ALA A 115 -3.16 3.46 3.91
CA ALA A 115 -3.86 3.93 5.11
C ALA A 115 -4.86 5.06 4.80
N ARG A 116 -4.53 5.98 3.87
CA ARG A 116 -5.45 7.04 3.43
C ARG A 116 -6.70 6.50 2.73
N MET A 117 -6.62 5.29 2.11
CA MET A 117 -7.79 4.66 1.48
C MET A 117 -8.87 4.24 2.47
N ILE A 118 -8.54 4.06 3.75
CA ILE A 118 -9.50 3.64 4.78
C ILE A 118 -9.87 4.76 5.77
N CYS A 119 -9.41 5.99 5.56
CA CYS A 119 -9.77 7.15 6.36
C CYS A 119 -11.21 7.63 6.10
N ASP A 120 -11.79 8.36 7.05
CA ASP A 120 -13.16 8.90 6.99
C ASP A 120 -13.42 9.87 5.84
N ASP A 121 -12.37 10.49 5.29
CA ASP A 121 -12.42 11.36 4.10
C ASP A 121 -11.94 10.64 2.82
N SER A 122 -11.91 9.31 2.82
CA SER A 122 -11.43 8.52 1.68
C SER A 122 -12.26 8.75 0.41
N PRO A 123 -11.65 8.96 -0.76
CA PRO A 123 -12.35 9.04 -2.02
C PRO A 123 -12.73 7.67 -2.61
N LEU A 124 -12.36 6.56 -1.95
CA LEU A 124 -12.58 5.19 -2.42
C LEU A 124 -14.06 4.82 -2.32
N ARG A 125 -14.72 4.65 -3.47
CA ARG A 125 -16.16 4.31 -3.55
C ARG A 125 -16.44 2.85 -3.15
N SER A 126 -15.47 1.96 -3.36
CA SER A 126 -15.55 0.54 -2.99
C SER A 126 -15.03 0.26 -1.58
N LEU A 127 -14.98 1.28 -0.70
CA LEU A 127 -14.48 1.17 0.67
C LEU A 127 -15.25 0.11 1.49
N ASP A 128 -16.54 -0.06 1.26
CA ASP A 128 -17.40 -1.07 1.91
C ASP A 128 -16.95 -2.51 1.66
N ARG A 129 -16.21 -2.76 0.56
CA ARG A 129 -15.61 -4.05 0.23
C ARG A 129 -14.22 -4.25 0.79
N VAL A 130 -13.60 -3.22 1.36
CA VAL A 130 -12.26 -3.34 1.95
C VAL A 130 -12.34 -4.12 3.25
N ALA A 131 -11.89 -5.38 3.21
CA ALA A 131 -11.87 -6.24 4.40
C ALA A 131 -10.60 -6.06 5.24
N ARG A 132 -9.49 -5.68 4.59
CA ARG A 132 -8.16 -5.58 5.23
C ARG A 132 -7.34 -4.43 4.66
N CYS A 133 -6.53 -3.81 5.54
CA CYS A 133 -5.51 -2.83 5.17
C CYS A 133 -4.18 -3.22 5.82
N LEU A 134 -3.12 -3.41 5.01
CA LEU A 134 -1.78 -3.79 5.41
C LEU A 134 -0.77 -2.71 4.98
N PRO A 135 -0.67 -1.59 5.71
CA PRO A 135 0.37 -0.60 5.46
C PRO A 135 1.73 -1.14 5.96
N ILE A 136 2.70 -1.23 5.05
CA ILE A 136 4.04 -1.74 5.31
C ILE A 136 5.01 -0.56 5.39
N SER A 137 5.62 -0.35 6.55
CA SER A 137 6.62 0.72 6.78
C SER A 137 6.13 2.10 6.34
N GLY A 138 4.84 2.38 6.55
CA GLY A 138 4.18 3.60 6.11
C GLY A 138 4.57 4.84 6.92
N LEU A 139 4.15 5.99 6.41
CA LEU A 139 4.26 7.28 7.10
C LEU A 139 2.85 7.77 7.45
N PHE A 140 2.57 7.98 8.71
CA PHE A 140 1.22 8.26 9.18
C PHE A 140 1.07 9.65 9.85
N ASP A 141 2.20 10.24 10.24
CA ASP A 141 2.33 11.65 10.61
C ASP A 141 3.34 12.30 9.67
N LEU A 142 2.87 13.16 8.78
CA LEU A 142 3.71 13.80 7.75
C LEU A 142 4.37 15.10 8.22
N ARG A 143 3.96 15.65 9.37
CA ARG A 143 4.50 16.91 9.88
C ARG A 143 6.03 16.92 10.01
N PRO A 144 6.71 15.82 10.44
CA PRO A 144 8.16 15.81 10.47
C PRO A 144 8.83 15.97 9.09
N LEU A 145 8.15 15.60 7.99
CA LEU A 145 8.68 15.75 6.63
C LEU A 145 8.84 17.21 6.20
N GLN A 146 8.09 18.14 6.80
CA GLN A 146 8.21 19.58 6.55
C GLN A 146 9.63 20.11 6.82
N ARG A 147 10.41 19.39 7.64
CA ARG A 147 11.81 19.74 7.98
C ARG A 147 12.83 19.01 7.10
N THR A 148 12.39 18.41 6.02
CA THR A 148 13.25 17.67 5.07
C THR A 148 13.30 18.39 3.72
N ALA A 149 14.28 18.03 2.90
CA ALA A 149 14.39 18.56 1.54
C ALA A 149 13.17 18.21 0.65
N MET A 150 12.39 17.19 1.02
CA MET A 150 11.19 16.78 0.26
C MET A 150 9.99 17.72 0.46
N ALA A 151 10.01 18.58 1.46
CA ALA A 151 8.86 19.44 1.79
C ALA A 151 8.41 20.32 0.62
N GLY A 152 9.38 20.88 -0.10
CA GLY A 152 9.11 21.72 -1.28
C GLY A 152 8.48 20.96 -2.43
N ASP A 153 9.05 19.81 -2.78
CA ASP A 153 8.54 18.97 -3.87
C ASP A 153 7.12 18.42 -3.59
N LEU A 154 6.83 18.13 -2.30
CA LEU A 154 5.54 17.62 -1.87
C LEU A 154 4.50 18.72 -1.57
N GLY A 155 4.90 19.97 -1.59
CA GLY A 155 4.04 21.11 -1.22
C GLY A 155 3.53 21.00 0.23
N LEU A 156 4.36 20.52 1.15
CA LEU A 156 3.97 20.28 2.55
C LEU A 156 4.06 21.55 3.39
N ASP A 157 2.94 22.25 3.51
CA ASP A 157 2.68 23.20 4.58
C ASP A 157 1.99 22.52 5.79
N ASP A 158 1.71 23.28 6.85
CA ASP A 158 1.07 22.76 8.06
C ASP A 158 -0.31 22.17 7.77
N ALA A 159 -1.08 22.83 6.92
CA ALA A 159 -2.44 22.40 6.56
C ALA A 159 -2.42 21.11 5.75
N THR A 160 -1.57 21.03 4.74
CA THR A 160 -1.42 19.85 3.88
C THR A 160 -0.84 18.67 4.68
N ALA A 161 0.19 18.91 5.50
CA ALA A 161 0.77 17.86 6.32
C ALA A 161 -0.25 17.29 7.33
N ALA A 162 -1.11 18.13 7.91
CA ALA A 162 -2.17 17.66 8.79
C ALA A 162 -3.25 16.89 8.01
N ALA A 163 -3.77 17.48 6.92
CA ALA A 163 -4.86 16.90 6.14
C ALA A 163 -4.50 15.56 5.48
N GLU A 164 -3.24 15.37 5.11
CA GLU A 164 -2.80 14.13 4.46
C GLU A 164 -2.14 13.13 5.44
N SER A 165 -2.11 13.41 6.73
CA SER A 165 -1.62 12.45 7.74
C SER A 165 -2.75 11.52 8.20
N PRO A 166 -2.68 10.20 7.91
CA PRO A 166 -3.66 9.22 8.43
C PRO A 166 -3.92 9.32 9.93
N LEU A 167 -2.90 9.71 10.69
CA LEU A 167 -2.96 9.85 12.15
C LEU A 167 -4.11 10.74 12.64
N PHE A 168 -4.54 11.73 11.85
CA PHE A 168 -5.58 12.70 12.23
C PHE A 168 -6.96 12.36 11.67
N HIS A 169 -7.12 11.17 11.10
CA HIS A 169 -8.37 10.66 10.55
C HIS A 169 -8.85 9.41 11.29
N ALA A 170 -10.15 9.19 11.28
CA ALA A 170 -10.73 7.95 11.77
C ALA A 170 -10.68 6.86 10.68
N PRO A 171 -10.21 5.65 10.99
CA PRO A 171 -10.25 4.53 10.03
C PRO A 171 -11.64 3.93 9.93
N ALA A 172 -11.95 3.30 8.79
CA ALA A 172 -13.19 2.55 8.60
C ALA A 172 -13.28 1.37 9.60
N ALA A 173 -14.36 1.34 10.40
CA ALA A 173 -14.51 0.44 11.55
C ALA A 173 -14.63 -1.05 11.18
N HIS A 174 -15.03 -1.38 9.94
CA HIS A 174 -15.18 -2.76 9.47
C HIS A 174 -13.89 -3.41 8.94
N VAL A 175 -12.80 -2.63 8.83
CA VAL A 175 -11.52 -3.09 8.23
C VAL A 175 -10.64 -3.76 9.26
N ASP A 176 -9.94 -4.84 8.89
CA ASP A 176 -8.83 -5.38 9.67
C ASP A 176 -7.54 -4.61 9.36
N LEU A 177 -6.99 -3.93 10.35
CA LEU A 177 -5.71 -3.22 10.22
C LEU A 177 -4.54 -4.12 10.62
N GLN A 178 -3.61 -4.33 9.68
CA GLN A 178 -2.39 -5.13 9.86
C GLN A 178 -1.17 -4.24 9.59
N VAL A 179 -0.70 -3.50 10.58
CA VAL A 179 0.50 -2.65 10.43
C VAL A 179 1.75 -3.53 10.42
N TRP A 180 2.63 -3.35 9.44
CA TRP A 180 3.85 -4.15 9.29
C TRP A 180 5.09 -3.28 9.11
N VAL A 181 6.20 -3.64 9.78
CA VAL A 181 7.47 -2.90 9.69
C VAL A 181 8.65 -3.84 9.99
N GLY A 182 9.77 -3.63 9.33
CA GLY A 182 11.01 -4.34 9.64
C GLY A 182 11.66 -3.85 10.94
N ALA A 183 12.21 -4.78 11.74
CA ALA A 183 12.87 -4.43 13.01
C ALA A 183 14.18 -3.66 12.79
N ASP A 184 14.87 -3.90 11.66
CA ASP A 184 16.17 -3.29 11.33
C ASP A 184 16.03 -2.03 10.46
N GLU A 185 14.81 -1.46 10.42
CA GLU A 185 14.56 -0.18 9.77
C GLU A 185 15.06 1.00 10.59
N ARG A 186 15.19 2.17 9.95
CA ARG A 186 15.43 3.41 10.69
C ARG A 186 14.36 3.58 11.75
N PRO A 187 14.72 4.01 12.97
CA PRO A 187 13.78 4.13 14.11
C PRO A 187 12.50 4.92 13.80
N VAL A 188 12.57 5.85 12.84
CA VAL A 188 11.40 6.65 12.44
C VAL A 188 10.29 5.79 11.84
N PHE A 189 10.59 4.75 11.03
CA PHE A 189 9.57 3.88 10.45
C PHE A 189 8.92 2.98 11.51
N VAL A 190 9.73 2.42 12.41
CA VAL A 190 9.22 1.65 13.55
C VAL A 190 8.32 2.52 14.44
N ARG A 191 8.76 3.78 14.70
CA ARG A 191 7.96 4.75 15.46
C ARG A 191 6.64 5.08 14.76
N GLN A 192 6.65 5.36 13.46
CA GLN A 192 5.44 5.67 12.67
C GLN A 192 4.44 4.50 12.72
N SER A 193 4.93 3.28 12.56
CA SER A 193 4.10 2.07 12.61
C SER A 193 3.47 1.84 13.99
N ARG A 194 4.23 2.05 15.07
CA ARG A 194 3.70 1.99 16.43
C ARG A 194 2.68 3.09 16.69
N LEU A 195 2.96 4.30 16.22
CA LEU A 195 2.10 5.46 16.41
C LEU A 195 0.71 5.26 15.82
N ILE A 196 0.61 4.76 14.59
CA ILE A 196 -0.71 4.53 13.97
C ILE A 196 -1.43 3.33 14.59
N ALA A 197 -0.70 2.26 14.92
CA ALA A 197 -1.31 1.10 15.58
C ALA A 197 -1.88 1.46 16.96
N ASP A 198 -1.21 2.33 17.69
CA ASP A 198 -1.66 2.83 18.99
C ASP A 198 -2.82 3.83 18.86
N ALA A 199 -2.69 4.82 17.97
CA ALA A 199 -3.73 5.84 17.75
C ALA A 199 -5.05 5.25 17.22
N TRP A 200 -4.99 4.22 16.40
CA TRP A 200 -6.16 3.54 15.83
C TRP A 200 -6.58 2.28 16.60
N ALA A 201 -5.98 2.02 17.77
CA ALA A 201 -6.37 0.88 18.60
C ALA A 201 -7.86 0.93 18.99
N GLY A 202 -8.58 -0.14 18.68
CA GLY A 202 -10.02 -0.25 18.97
C GLY A 202 -10.95 0.53 18.04
N MET A 203 -10.44 1.22 17.01
CA MET A 203 -11.26 1.90 16.01
C MET A 203 -11.62 0.98 14.82
N PRO A 204 -10.67 0.29 14.14
CA PRO A 204 -10.99 -0.73 13.17
C PRO A 204 -11.53 -2.02 13.82
N ARG A 205 -12.01 -2.96 13.00
CA ARG A 205 -12.47 -4.29 13.47
C ARG A 205 -11.38 -5.00 14.28
N THR A 206 -10.15 -4.97 13.79
CA THR A 206 -8.95 -5.43 14.51
C THR A 206 -7.80 -4.49 14.22
N THR A 207 -6.85 -4.39 15.15
CA THR A 207 -5.57 -3.70 14.93
C THR A 207 -4.44 -4.62 15.39
N ARG A 208 -3.52 -4.93 14.49
CA ARG A 208 -2.32 -5.71 14.78
C ARG A 208 -1.08 -4.99 14.28
N LEU A 209 -0.02 -5.01 15.07
CA LEU A 209 1.30 -4.53 14.67
C LEU A 209 2.28 -5.70 14.64
N THR A 210 2.96 -5.88 13.51
CA THR A 210 4.07 -6.81 13.34
C THR A 210 5.37 -6.02 13.13
N VAL A 211 6.35 -6.29 13.97
CA VAL A 211 7.73 -5.81 13.81
C VAL A 211 8.57 -7.02 13.42
N GLU A 212 8.87 -7.16 12.13
CA GLU A 212 9.50 -8.36 11.56
C GLU A 212 11.01 -8.37 11.83
N PRO A 213 11.54 -9.35 12.58
CA PRO A 213 12.97 -9.42 12.88
C PRO A 213 13.82 -9.60 11.62
N GLY A 214 15.02 -8.96 11.58
CA GLY A 214 15.99 -9.14 10.51
C GLY A 214 15.59 -8.53 9.17
N ARG A 215 14.53 -7.71 9.13
CA ARG A 215 14.11 -7.00 7.92
C ARG A 215 14.37 -5.51 8.03
N HIS A 216 14.90 -4.95 6.96
CA HIS A 216 15.07 -3.52 6.79
C HIS A 216 14.08 -2.95 5.75
N HIS A 217 14.06 -1.65 5.58
CA HIS A 217 13.06 -0.93 4.77
C HIS A 217 12.91 -1.43 3.33
N MET A 218 13.96 -1.97 2.72
CA MET A 218 13.93 -2.36 1.31
C MET A 218 13.60 -3.85 1.09
N ASP A 219 13.77 -4.70 2.09
CA ASP A 219 13.54 -6.15 1.96
C ASP A 219 12.30 -6.65 2.72
N VAL A 220 11.72 -5.80 3.57
CA VAL A 220 10.50 -6.12 4.32
C VAL A 220 9.33 -6.52 3.44
N ILE A 221 9.28 -6.04 2.20
CA ILE A 221 8.24 -6.39 1.22
C ILE A 221 8.52 -7.68 0.45
N GLY A 222 9.71 -8.28 0.62
CA GLY A 222 10.10 -9.50 -0.12
C GLY A 222 9.12 -10.67 0.07
N GLY A 223 8.50 -10.77 1.23
CA GLY A 223 7.51 -11.82 1.49
C GLY A 223 6.26 -11.77 0.59
N LEU A 224 5.99 -10.65 -0.09
CA LEU A 224 4.86 -10.57 -1.05
C LEU A 224 5.07 -11.36 -2.33
N THR A 225 6.31 -11.79 -2.63
CA THR A 225 6.62 -12.61 -3.81
C THR A 225 6.26 -14.08 -3.61
N GLU A 226 6.04 -14.52 -2.35
CA GLU A 226 5.92 -15.92 -1.95
C GLU A 226 4.53 -16.22 -1.38
N ALA A 227 3.88 -17.27 -1.88
CA ALA A 227 2.53 -17.64 -1.46
C ALA A 227 2.43 -17.93 0.05
N ASP A 228 3.41 -18.62 0.60
CA ASP A 228 3.39 -19.12 1.99
C ASP A 228 4.11 -18.20 2.99
N ALA A 229 4.59 -17.02 2.53
CA ALA A 229 5.23 -16.07 3.41
C ALA A 229 4.23 -15.44 4.40
N PRO A 230 4.66 -15.16 5.65
CA PRO A 230 3.80 -14.51 6.66
C PRO A 230 3.20 -13.18 6.20
N LEU A 231 3.95 -12.40 5.40
CA LEU A 231 3.47 -11.12 4.87
C LEU A 231 2.34 -11.31 3.85
N THR A 232 2.45 -12.33 2.96
CA THR A 232 1.36 -12.68 2.03
C THR A 232 0.15 -13.24 2.78
N GLU A 233 0.36 -14.04 3.83
CA GLU A 233 -0.73 -14.49 4.71
C GLU A 233 -1.41 -13.31 5.39
N ALA A 234 -0.65 -12.32 5.88
CA ALA A 234 -1.20 -11.10 6.46
C ALA A 234 -2.00 -10.29 5.44
N LEU A 235 -1.67 -10.34 4.15
CA LEU A 235 -2.40 -9.64 3.08
C LEU A 235 -3.67 -10.40 2.67
N VAL A 236 -3.56 -11.68 2.31
CA VAL A 236 -4.64 -12.43 1.64
C VAL A 236 -5.00 -13.76 2.32
N GLY A 237 -4.61 -13.96 3.56
CA GLY A 237 -5.02 -15.11 4.38
C GLY A 237 -6.53 -15.10 4.70
N ALA A 238 -6.99 -16.03 5.52
CA ALA A 238 -8.41 -16.12 5.91
C ALA A 238 -8.92 -14.77 6.42
N LEU A 239 -10.08 -14.34 5.92
CA LEU A 239 -10.79 -13.11 6.27
C LEU A 239 -11.89 -13.40 7.28
#